data_b8e6190b2432024a96ea552ed43f3c6e
#
_entry.id   b8e6190b2432024a96ea552ed43f3c6e
#
_cell.length_a   1.000
_cell.length_b   1.000
_cell.length_c   1.000
_cell.angle_alpha   90.00
_cell.angle_beta   90.00
_cell.angle_gamma   90.00
#
_symmetry.space_group_name_H-M   'P 1'
#
loop_
_entity.id
_entity.type
_entity.pdbx_description
1 polymer ?
#
loop_
_entity_poly.entity_id
_entity_poly.type
_entity_poly.pdbx_seq_one_letter_code
_entity_poly.pdbx_strand_id
1 'polypeptide(L)'
;SSAASDVYKRQLHYGDVPAFTPERWDFTITGLVAHPQRWTYEQFSKLPHVTETYDIHCVTGWSKLDNTWEGVRVRDLLRPATVLPKGQFVMVHGDEDYTTNVPLSLLLQEGALIANKHNGEPLTPEHGWPYRLVVPGPYFWKSAKWVRGLELMETNERGFWERYGYHNDGDPWKEERYSWQER
;
A
#
# COMPACT_ATOMS: atom_id res chain seq x y z
N SER A 1 -20.10 -16.84 -11.16
CA SER A 1 -18.64 -16.60 -11.25
C SER A 1 -18.26 -15.14 -11.54
N SER A 2 -19.17 -14.24 -11.89
CA SER A 2 -18.81 -12.83 -12.18
C SER A 2 -18.72 -11.93 -10.94
N ALA A 3 -19.40 -12.27 -9.85
CA ALA A 3 -19.42 -11.43 -8.63
C ALA A 3 -18.06 -11.34 -7.92
N ALA A 4 -17.22 -12.36 -7.96
CA ALA A 4 -15.94 -12.37 -7.30
C ALA A 4 -14.87 -11.50 -8.01
N SER A 5 -14.98 -11.30 -9.33
CA SER A 5 -14.08 -10.42 -10.08
C SER A 5 -14.38 -8.94 -9.88
N ASP A 6 -15.62 -8.60 -9.51
CA ASP A 6 -16.05 -7.20 -9.35
C ASP A 6 -15.65 -6.59 -8.01
N VAL A 7 -15.29 -7.41 -7.04
CA VAL A 7 -14.92 -6.95 -5.69
C VAL A 7 -13.61 -6.15 -5.71
N TYR A 8 -12.61 -6.62 -6.44
CA TYR A 8 -11.37 -5.87 -6.65
C TYR A 8 -11.63 -4.57 -7.45
N LYS A 9 -12.57 -4.59 -8.38
CA LYS A 9 -12.94 -3.43 -9.21
C LYS A 9 -13.73 -2.36 -8.47
N ARG A 10 -14.20 -2.64 -7.24
CA ARG A 10 -15.02 -1.73 -6.43
C ARG A 10 -14.24 -0.96 -5.37
N GLN A 11 -12.91 -1.07 -5.34
CA GLN A 11 -12.13 -0.23 -4.43
C GLN A 11 -12.32 1.24 -4.80
N LEU A 12 -12.87 2.01 -3.87
CA LEU A 12 -13.17 3.42 -4.05
C LEU A 12 -11.89 4.25 -4.26
N HIS A 13 -12.00 5.29 -5.05
CA HIS A 13 -11.03 6.39 -5.12
C HIS A 13 -11.80 7.72 -5.08
N TYR A 14 -11.14 8.75 -4.59
CA TYR A 14 -11.65 10.11 -4.57
C TYR A 14 -10.88 10.95 -5.59
N GLY A 15 -11.60 11.68 -6.44
CA GLY A 15 -10.99 12.48 -7.51
C GLY A 15 -10.66 11.69 -8.79
N ASP A 16 -9.83 12.26 -9.63
CA ASP A 16 -9.43 11.67 -10.91
C ASP A 16 -8.37 10.59 -10.73
N VAL A 17 -8.31 9.66 -11.69
CA VAL A 17 -7.24 8.67 -11.77
C VAL A 17 -5.96 9.38 -12.22
N PRO A 18 -4.84 9.30 -11.47
CA PRO A 18 -3.61 9.97 -11.84
C PRO A 18 -3.07 9.55 -13.20
N ALA A 19 -2.58 10.52 -13.97
CA ALA A 19 -1.93 10.25 -15.24
C ALA A 19 -0.51 9.71 -15.00
N PHE A 20 -0.24 8.50 -15.47
CA PHE A 20 1.09 7.90 -15.40
C PHE A 20 1.96 8.31 -16.58
N THR A 21 3.17 8.76 -16.27
CA THR A 21 4.27 8.97 -17.23
C THR A 21 5.56 8.35 -16.67
N PRO A 22 6.22 7.43 -17.39
CA PRO A 22 7.44 6.76 -16.88
C PRO A 22 8.54 7.75 -16.47
N GLU A 23 8.67 8.85 -17.20
CA GLU A 23 9.70 9.88 -16.97
C GLU A 23 9.49 10.67 -15.68
N ARG A 24 8.26 10.74 -15.20
CA ARG A 24 7.89 11.50 -13.99
C ARG A 24 7.70 10.59 -12.77
N TRP A 25 7.55 9.29 -13.00
CA TRP A 25 7.35 8.37 -11.88
C TRP A 25 8.69 8.05 -11.20
N ASP A 26 8.68 8.17 -9.89
CA ASP A 26 9.75 7.67 -9.03
C ASP A 26 9.14 7.07 -7.77
N PHE A 27 9.92 6.26 -7.09
CA PHE A 27 9.59 5.73 -5.77
C PHE A 27 10.68 6.12 -4.80
N THR A 28 10.29 6.64 -3.63
CA THR A 28 11.25 7.15 -2.63
C THR A 28 11.05 6.49 -1.27
N ILE A 29 12.14 6.37 -0.52
CA ILE A 29 12.12 6.06 0.92
C ILE A 29 12.83 7.19 1.64
N THR A 30 12.12 7.83 2.57
CA THR A 30 12.54 9.04 3.28
C THR A 30 12.21 8.96 4.78
N GLY A 31 12.40 10.06 5.49
CA GLY A 31 12.11 10.16 6.93
C GLY A 31 13.21 9.55 7.79
N LEU A 32 12.84 8.77 8.79
CA LEU A 32 13.77 8.19 9.76
C LEU A 32 14.55 6.98 9.21
N VAL A 33 15.37 7.22 8.21
CA VAL A 33 16.29 6.27 7.57
C VAL A 33 17.69 6.84 7.52
N ALA A 34 18.71 5.96 7.60
CA ALA A 34 20.11 6.37 7.49
C ALA A 34 20.48 6.77 6.07
N HIS A 35 19.90 6.10 5.07
CA HIS A 35 20.21 6.26 3.65
C HIS A 35 18.92 6.39 2.83
N PRO A 36 18.38 7.61 2.62
CA PRO A 36 17.22 7.80 1.73
C PRO A 36 17.44 7.15 0.37
N GLN A 37 16.39 6.55 -0.17
CA GLN A 37 16.43 5.83 -1.45
C GLN A 37 15.51 6.50 -2.47
N ARG A 38 15.88 6.38 -3.74
CA ARG A 38 15.05 6.78 -4.87
C ARG A 38 15.31 5.88 -6.06
N TRP A 39 14.24 5.44 -6.71
CA TRP A 39 14.28 4.68 -7.96
C TRP A 39 13.42 5.35 -9.01
N THR A 40 13.95 5.50 -10.22
CA THR A 40 13.12 5.82 -11.40
C THR A 40 12.24 4.62 -11.74
N TYR A 41 11.23 4.82 -12.61
CA TYR A 41 10.38 3.72 -13.08
C TYR A 41 11.20 2.57 -13.69
N GLU A 42 12.18 2.90 -14.54
CA GLU A 42 13.05 1.92 -15.18
C GLU A 42 13.89 1.12 -14.14
N GLN A 43 14.44 1.80 -13.14
CA GLN A 43 15.21 1.14 -12.08
C GLN A 43 14.32 0.25 -11.23
N PHE A 44 13.14 0.74 -10.84
CA PHE A 44 12.20 0.00 -10.00
C PHE A 44 11.64 -1.24 -10.70
N SER A 45 11.31 -1.14 -11.97
CA SER A 45 10.80 -2.26 -12.78
C SER A 45 11.79 -3.41 -12.96
N LYS A 46 13.09 -3.15 -12.78
CA LYS A 46 14.17 -4.15 -12.84
C LYS A 46 14.47 -4.83 -11.50
N LEU A 47 13.87 -4.36 -10.40
CA LEU A 47 14.04 -5.01 -9.10
C LEU A 47 13.39 -6.40 -9.10
N PRO A 48 13.88 -7.34 -8.26
CA PRO A 48 13.25 -8.66 -8.14
C PRO A 48 11.77 -8.55 -7.73
N HIS A 49 10.88 -9.09 -8.58
CA HIS A 49 9.46 -9.23 -8.30
C HIS A 49 9.17 -10.65 -7.81
N VAL A 50 8.30 -10.75 -6.82
CA VAL A 50 7.84 -12.01 -6.23
C VAL A 50 6.33 -12.10 -6.30
N THR A 51 5.80 -13.31 -6.19
CA THR A 51 4.36 -13.59 -6.17
C THR A 51 3.95 -14.05 -4.79
N GLU A 52 2.92 -13.41 -4.21
CA GLU A 52 2.34 -13.75 -2.91
C GLU A 52 0.82 -13.90 -3.05
N THR A 53 0.23 -14.81 -2.26
CA THR A 53 -1.21 -15.08 -2.27
C THR A 53 -1.78 -14.87 -0.87
N TYR A 54 -2.82 -14.05 -0.74
CA TYR A 54 -3.57 -13.83 0.50
C TYR A 54 -4.94 -13.21 0.26
N ASP A 55 -5.73 -13.16 1.32
CA ASP A 55 -7.09 -12.64 1.29
C ASP A 55 -7.13 -11.11 1.37
N ILE A 56 -8.15 -10.52 0.77
CA ILE A 56 -8.46 -9.10 0.84
C ILE A 56 -9.73 -8.90 1.65
N HIS A 57 -9.71 -7.95 2.58
CA HIS A 57 -10.86 -7.53 3.37
C HIS A 57 -11.25 -6.08 3.05
N CYS A 58 -12.53 -5.86 2.74
CA CYS A 58 -13.04 -4.50 2.49
C CYS A 58 -13.87 -4.01 3.68
N VAL A 59 -13.72 -2.71 3.98
CA VAL A 59 -14.50 -2.04 5.03
C VAL A 59 -16.02 -2.13 4.83
N THR A 60 -16.47 -2.28 3.58
CA THR A 60 -17.90 -2.45 3.24
C THR A 60 -18.45 -3.87 3.52
N GLY A 61 -17.65 -4.73 4.15
CA GLY A 61 -18.10 -6.03 4.69
C GLY A 61 -17.97 -7.22 3.75
N TRP A 62 -17.16 -7.14 2.68
CA TRP A 62 -16.86 -8.29 1.83
C TRP A 62 -15.38 -8.65 1.88
N SER A 63 -15.10 -9.93 1.64
CA SER A 63 -13.75 -10.47 1.51
C SER A 63 -13.59 -11.20 0.20
N LYS A 64 -12.39 -11.15 -0.38
CA LYS A 64 -12.01 -11.95 -1.54
C LYS A 64 -10.84 -12.84 -1.13
N LEU A 65 -11.01 -14.14 -1.30
CA LEU A 65 -10.01 -15.15 -0.96
C LEU A 65 -9.03 -15.37 -2.12
N ASP A 66 -7.84 -15.88 -1.79
CA ASP A 66 -6.82 -16.34 -2.74
C ASP A 66 -6.43 -15.30 -3.80
N ASN A 67 -6.20 -14.06 -3.39
CA ASN A 67 -5.67 -13.05 -4.31
C ASN A 67 -4.17 -13.22 -4.47
N THR A 68 -3.74 -13.34 -5.73
CA THR A 68 -2.32 -13.41 -6.09
C THR A 68 -1.81 -12.06 -6.51
N TRP A 69 -0.73 -11.59 -5.86
CA TRP A 69 -0.09 -10.32 -6.13
C TRP A 69 1.36 -10.53 -6.56
N GLU A 70 1.80 -9.79 -7.57
CA GLU A 70 3.19 -9.76 -8.00
C GLU A 70 3.78 -8.36 -7.80
N GLY A 71 4.95 -8.28 -7.20
CA GLY A 71 5.62 -7.01 -6.94
C GLY A 71 6.92 -7.14 -6.17
N VAL A 72 7.47 -6.01 -5.76
CA VAL A 72 8.71 -5.92 -4.98
C VAL A 72 8.38 -5.96 -3.49
N ARG A 73 9.05 -6.80 -2.71
CA ARG A 73 8.87 -6.85 -1.26
C ARG A 73 9.29 -5.54 -0.59
N VAL A 74 8.43 -4.98 0.23
CA VAL A 74 8.73 -3.73 0.94
C VAL A 74 9.97 -3.87 1.82
N ARG A 75 10.13 -4.98 2.53
CA ARG A 75 11.31 -5.23 3.37
C ARG A 75 12.63 -5.18 2.58
N ASP A 76 12.62 -5.59 1.32
CA ASP A 76 13.82 -5.58 0.48
C ASP A 76 14.15 -4.15 0.00
N LEU A 77 13.13 -3.30 -0.18
CA LEU A 77 13.30 -1.87 -0.45
C LEU A 77 13.82 -1.10 0.78
N LEU A 78 13.38 -1.49 1.98
CA LEU A 78 13.80 -0.85 3.24
C LEU A 78 15.23 -1.25 3.66
N ARG A 79 15.72 -2.40 3.24
CA ARG A 79 17.05 -2.90 3.62
C ARG A 79 18.18 -1.91 3.31
N PRO A 80 18.35 -1.39 2.07
CA PRO A 80 19.38 -0.41 1.77
C PRO A 80 19.15 0.94 2.44
N ALA A 81 17.90 1.29 2.76
CA ALA A 81 17.58 2.53 3.44
C ALA A 81 18.04 2.56 4.92
N THR A 82 18.11 1.42 5.57
CA THR A 82 18.45 1.26 6.99
C THR A 82 17.57 2.12 7.89
N VAL A 83 16.42 1.56 8.28
CA VAL A 83 15.47 2.23 9.16
C VAL A 83 16.11 2.52 10.52
N LEU A 84 16.00 3.77 10.99
CA LEU A 84 16.50 4.17 12.31
C LEU A 84 15.58 3.62 13.42
N PRO A 85 16.09 3.39 14.65
CA PRO A 85 15.33 2.76 15.75
C PRO A 85 13.98 3.43 16.06
N LYS A 86 13.87 4.74 15.88
CA LYS A 86 12.64 5.51 16.10
C LYS A 86 11.64 5.41 14.95
N GLY A 87 12.01 4.88 13.77
CA GLY A 87 11.13 4.72 12.62
C GLY A 87 10.19 3.54 12.82
N GLN A 88 9.13 3.71 13.59
CA GLN A 88 8.18 2.65 13.95
C GLN A 88 6.92 2.64 13.08
N PHE A 89 6.63 3.75 12.42
CA PHE A 89 5.46 3.94 11.55
C PHE A 89 5.87 4.43 10.18
N VAL A 90 5.01 4.21 9.20
CA VAL A 90 5.26 4.60 7.82
C VAL A 90 4.05 5.34 7.28
N MET A 91 4.27 6.56 6.81
CA MET A 91 3.33 7.23 5.93
C MET A 91 3.59 6.77 4.50
N VAL A 92 2.61 6.16 3.90
CA VAL A 92 2.63 5.73 2.50
C VAL A 92 2.08 6.86 1.66
N HIS A 93 2.88 7.38 0.75
CA HIS A 93 2.49 8.45 -0.17
C HIS A 93 2.12 7.87 -1.53
N GLY A 94 0.96 8.26 -2.04
CA GLY A 94 0.51 8.01 -3.41
C GLY A 94 0.42 9.30 -4.21
N ASP A 95 0.08 9.19 -5.50
CA ASP A 95 -0.28 10.36 -6.31
C ASP A 95 -1.60 10.98 -5.81
N GLU A 96 -1.89 12.24 -6.20
CA GLU A 96 -3.10 13.00 -5.83
C GLU A 96 -3.27 13.17 -4.30
N ASP A 97 -2.16 13.32 -3.58
CA ASP A 97 -2.12 13.49 -2.12
C ASP A 97 -2.75 12.34 -1.31
N TYR A 98 -2.94 11.18 -1.93
CA TYR A 98 -3.37 9.99 -1.20
C TYR A 98 -2.29 9.52 -0.26
N THR A 99 -2.65 9.39 1.01
CA THR A 99 -1.77 8.87 2.04
C THR A 99 -2.48 7.84 2.91
N THR A 100 -1.74 6.89 3.43
CA THR A 100 -2.18 6.02 4.52
C THR A 100 -1.02 5.73 5.46
N ASN A 101 -1.33 5.55 6.74
CA ASN A 101 -0.34 5.17 7.73
C ASN A 101 -0.35 3.66 7.96
N VAL A 102 0.81 3.06 8.12
CA VAL A 102 0.96 1.62 8.39
C VAL A 102 2.07 1.44 9.43
N PRO A 103 1.86 0.60 10.48
CA PRO A 103 2.97 0.19 11.35
C PRO A 103 4.08 -0.48 10.55
N LEU A 104 5.34 -0.15 10.84
CA LEU A 104 6.48 -0.74 10.14
C LEU A 104 6.47 -2.28 10.20
N SER A 105 6.04 -2.85 11.33
CA SER A 105 5.94 -4.31 11.51
C SER A 105 5.09 -5.01 10.45
N LEU A 106 4.02 -4.38 9.97
CA LEU A 106 3.18 -4.93 8.90
C LEU A 106 3.89 -4.88 7.54
N LEU A 107 4.68 -3.84 7.27
CA LEU A 107 5.43 -3.72 6.03
C LEU A 107 6.65 -4.64 5.95
N LEU A 108 7.14 -5.12 7.09
CA LEU A 108 8.24 -6.08 7.15
C LEU A 108 7.79 -7.52 6.92
N GLN A 109 6.48 -7.79 6.91
CA GLN A 109 5.95 -9.11 6.60
C GLN A 109 6.29 -9.51 5.15
N GLU A 110 6.40 -10.81 4.93
CA GLU A 110 6.79 -11.37 3.62
C GLU A 110 5.84 -10.98 2.50
N GLY A 111 4.54 -10.95 2.79
CA GLY A 111 3.48 -10.61 1.85
C GLY A 111 3.27 -9.11 1.58
N ALA A 112 4.00 -8.20 2.26
CA ALA A 112 3.89 -6.77 1.99
C ALA A 112 4.65 -6.41 0.70
N LEU A 113 3.93 -5.99 -0.34
CA LEU A 113 4.46 -5.73 -1.68
C LEU A 113 4.15 -4.32 -2.18
N ILE A 114 5.07 -3.77 -2.95
CA ILE A 114 4.78 -2.74 -3.95
C ILE A 114 4.46 -3.49 -5.24
N ALA A 115 3.18 -3.69 -5.50
CA ALA A 115 2.67 -4.61 -6.51
C ALA A 115 2.31 -3.91 -7.82
N ASN A 116 2.54 -4.58 -8.94
CA ASN A 116 2.18 -4.15 -10.29
C ASN A 116 1.21 -5.09 -11.01
N LYS A 117 0.98 -6.30 -10.45
CA LYS A 117 0.00 -7.25 -11.00
C LYS A 117 -0.91 -7.84 -9.92
N HIS A 118 -2.10 -8.21 -10.35
CA HIS A 118 -3.10 -8.91 -9.55
C HIS A 118 -3.68 -10.08 -10.36
N ASN A 119 -3.64 -11.29 -9.78
CA ASN A 119 -4.09 -12.54 -10.42
C ASN A 119 -3.48 -12.75 -11.83
N GLY A 120 -2.18 -12.45 -11.97
CA GLY A 120 -1.42 -12.61 -13.21
C GLY A 120 -1.57 -11.49 -14.24
N GLU A 121 -2.49 -10.53 -14.02
CA GLU A 121 -2.75 -9.41 -14.93
C GLU A 121 -2.14 -8.11 -14.40
N PRO A 122 -1.61 -7.23 -15.27
CA PRO A 122 -1.18 -5.89 -14.87
C PRO A 122 -2.32 -5.12 -14.21
N LEU A 123 -1.97 -4.26 -13.25
CA LEU A 123 -2.95 -3.34 -12.65
C LEU A 123 -3.53 -2.41 -13.73
N THR A 124 -4.81 -2.06 -13.59
CA THR A 124 -5.41 -0.98 -14.37
C THR A 124 -5.14 0.37 -13.70
N PRO A 125 -5.25 1.50 -14.43
CA PRO A 125 -5.09 2.83 -13.83
C PRO A 125 -5.99 3.04 -12.60
N GLU A 126 -7.25 2.61 -12.64
CA GLU A 126 -8.21 2.74 -11.54
C GLU A 126 -7.84 1.90 -10.32
N HIS A 127 -7.02 0.87 -10.49
CA HIS A 127 -6.58 -0.06 -9.43
C HIS A 127 -5.17 0.20 -8.95
N GLY A 128 -4.54 1.28 -9.41
CA GLY A 128 -3.27 1.75 -8.88
C GLY A 128 -2.06 1.56 -9.79
N TRP A 129 -2.26 1.33 -11.11
CA TRP A 129 -1.14 1.31 -12.07
C TRP A 129 -0.28 2.59 -11.93
N PRO A 130 1.08 2.54 -11.98
CA PRO A 130 1.88 1.34 -12.24
C PRO A 130 2.13 0.45 -11.02
N TYR A 131 2.08 1.00 -9.82
CA TYR A 131 2.36 0.28 -8.59
C TYR A 131 1.41 0.71 -7.46
N ARG A 132 1.03 -0.25 -6.66
CA ARG A 132 0.27 -0.03 -5.44
C ARG A 132 0.91 -0.75 -4.25
N LEU A 133 0.67 -0.26 -3.05
CA LEU A 133 0.96 -1.03 -1.85
C LEU A 133 -0.10 -2.12 -1.68
N VAL A 134 0.32 -3.29 -1.26
CA VAL A 134 -0.54 -4.38 -0.78
C VAL A 134 0.01 -4.88 0.54
N VAL A 135 -0.83 -4.87 1.58
CA VAL A 135 -0.46 -5.28 2.94
C VAL A 135 -1.43 -6.38 3.39
N PRO A 136 -0.94 -7.59 3.70
CA PRO A 136 -1.80 -8.63 4.25
C PRO A 136 -2.22 -8.27 5.69
N GLY A 137 -3.48 -8.53 6.01
CA GLY A 137 -4.05 -8.35 7.34
C GLY A 137 -5.03 -7.18 7.45
N PRO A 138 -4.63 -5.90 7.40
CA PRO A 138 -5.52 -4.76 7.53
C PRO A 138 -6.59 -4.67 6.44
N TYR A 139 -7.65 -3.90 6.68
CA TYR A 139 -8.60 -3.54 5.63
C TYR A 139 -7.92 -2.93 4.42
N PHE A 140 -8.49 -3.14 3.23
CA PHE A 140 -7.83 -2.87 1.95
C PHE A 140 -7.55 -1.38 1.67
N TRP A 141 -8.15 -0.42 2.40
CA TRP A 141 -7.77 1.00 2.26
C TRP A 141 -6.34 1.28 2.73
N LYS A 142 -5.77 0.42 3.59
CA LYS A 142 -4.34 0.49 3.98
C LYS A 142 -3.40 0.10 2.82
N SER A 143 -3.94 -0.54 1.79
CA SER A 143 -3.21 -0.91 0.56
C SER A 143 -3.32 0.21 -0.48
N ALA A 144 -2.57 1.29 -0.27
CA ALA A 144 -2.65 2.52 -1.06
C ALA A 144 -2.37 2.29 -2.55
N LYS A 145 -3.19 2.92 -3.42
CA LYS A 145 -3.00 2.95 -4.87
C LYS A 145 -1.98 4.02 -5.27
N TRP A 146 -1.45 3.90 -6.50
CA TRP A 146 -0.56 4.88 -7.11
C TRP A 146 0.61 5.29 -6.23
N VAL A 147 1.22 4.31 -5.56
CA VAL A 147 2.24 4.55 -4.54
C VAL A 147 3.50 5.19 -5.14
N ARG A 148 4.01 6.21 -4.44
CA ARG A 148 5.19 7.00 -4.82
C ARG A 148 6.28 6.98 -3.76
N GLY A 149 5.99 6.60 -2.53
CA GLY A 149 7.01 6.58 -1.50
C GLY A 149 6.55 6.12 -0.13
N LEU A 150 7.54 5.86 0.70
CA LEU A 150 7.41 5.49 2.10
C LEU A 150 8.20 6.49 2.95
N GLU A 151 7.56 7.10 3.94
CA GLU A 151 8.19 8.01 4.89
C GLU A 151 8.18 7.39 6.29
N LEU A 152 9.36 7.11 6.82
CA LEU A 152 9.53 6.51 8.15
C LEU A 152 9.34 7.56 9.23
N MET A 153 8.46 7.30 10.21
CA MET A 153 8.08 8.24 11.27
C MET A 153 8.18 7.61 12.65
N GLU A 154 8.35 8.45 13.68
CA GLU A 154 8.33 8.03 15.09
C GLU A 154 6.90 7.82 15.60
N THR A 155 5.95 8.64 15.13
CA THR A 155 4.55 8.66 15.59
C THR A 155 3.59 8.16 14.54
N ASN A 156 2.48 7.57 15.00
CA ASN A 156 1.41 7.08 14.13
C ASN A 156 0.50 8.24 13.69
N GLU A 157 0.84 8.89 12.60
CA GLU A 157 0.05 9.99 12.05
C GLU A 157 -1.03 9.50 11.09
N ARG A 158 -2.19 10.15 11.12
CA ARG A 158 -3.32 9.77 10.24
C ARG A 158 -3.07 10.14 8.79
N GLY A 159 -3.30 9.21 7.87
CA GLY A 159 -3.31 9.44 6.44
C GLY A 159 -4.64 10.02 5.93
N PHE A 160 -4.84 10.01 4.61
CA PHE A 160 -6.02 10.57 3.96
C PHE A 160 -7.34 9.97 4.48
N TRP A 161 -7.51 8.65 4.34
CA TRP A 161 -8.76 7.98 4.72
C TRP A 161 -9.03 8.03 6.23
N GLU A 162 -7.99 7.92 7.04
CA GLU A 162 -8.07 7.98 8.49
C GLU A 162 -8.56 9.37 8.97
N ARG A 163 -8.17 10.45 8.27
CA ARG A 163 -8.67 11.81 8.52
C ARG A 163 -10.15 11.98 8.13
N TYR A 164 -10.62 11.19 7.16
CA TYR A 164 -12.03 11.16 6.74
C TYR A 164 -12.89 10.19 7.57
N GLY A 165 -12.40 9.68 8.69
CA GLY A 165 -13.18 8.93 9.67
C GLY A 165 -13.01 7.42 9.66
N TYR A 166 -12.04 6.88 8.91
CA TYR A 166 -11.68 5.46 9.01
C TYR A 166 -10.77 5.20 10.21
N HIS A 167 -10.76 3.95 10.69
CA HIS A 167 -9.96 3.54 11.84
C HIS A 167 -8.46 3.62 11.55
N ASN A 168 -7.68 4.05 12.54
CA ASN A 168 -6.24 4.25 12.35
C ASN A 168 -5.47 2.94 12.08
N ASP A 169 -5.87 1.83 12.68
CA ASP A 169 -5.22 0.52 12.51
C ASP A 169 -5.90 -0.36 11.46
N GLY A 170 -7.23 -0.38 11.43
CA GLY A 170 -8.01 -1.05 10.39
C GLY A 170 -7.93 -2.57 10.39
N ASP A 171 -7.97 -3.22 11.56
CA ASP A 171 -7.97 -4.67 11.71
C ASP A 171 -9.37 -5.25 11.39
N PRO A 172 -9.54 -6.07 10.32
CA PRO A 172 -10.82 -6.61 9.92
C PRO A 172 -11.38 -7.66 10.90
N TRP A 173 -10.52 -8.34 11.64
CA TRP A 173 -10.94 -9.35 12.62
C TRP A 173 -11.51 -8.75 13.90
N LYS A 174 -11.12 -7.49 14.19
CA LYS A 174 -11.70 -6.68 15.27
C LYS A 174 -12.80 -5.74 14.78
N GLU A 175 -13.13 -5.79 13.48
CA GLU A 175 -14.07 -4.88 12.81
C GLU A 175 -13.73 -3.38 12.98
N GLU A 176 -12.46 -3.04 13.03
CA GLU A 176 -11.94 -1.67 13.19
C GLU A 176 -12.12 -0.85 11.91
N ARG A 177 -13.33 -0.40 11.64
CA ARG A 177 -13.72 0.30 10.41
C ARG A 177 -13.65 1.81 10.51
N TYR A 178 -14.03 2.36 11.64
CA TYR A 178 -14.24 3.80 11.79
C TYR A 178 -13.54 4.37 13.02
N SER A 179 -13.12 5.65 12.93
CA SER A 179 -12.35 6.34 13.98
C SER A 179 -13.06 6.41 15.34
N TRP A 180 -14.40 6.39 15.37
CA TRP A 180 -15.16 6.38 16.63
C TRP A 180 -15.02 5.07 17.43
N GLN A 181 -14.49 4.03 16.85
CA GLN A 181 -14.18 2.76 17.51
C GLN A 181 -12.82 2.76 18.23
N GLU A 182 -12.01 3.78 18.00
CA GLU A 182 -10.71 3.97 18.68
C GLU A 182 -10.95 4.42 20.13
N ARG A 183 -10.57 3.59 21.09
CA ARG A 183 -10.67 3.88 22.54
C ARG A 183 -9.35 3.56 23.25
#